data_8153d35794bd706d33100031c04cafaf
#
_entry.id   8153d35794bd706d33100031c04cafaf
#
_cell.length_a   1.000
_cell.length_b   1.000
_cell.length_c   1.000
_cell.angle_alpha   90.00
_cell.angle_beta   90.00
_cell.angle_gamma   90.00
#
_symmetry.space_group_name_H-M   'P 1'
#
loop_
_entity.id
_entity.type
_entity.pdbx_description
1 polymer ?
#
loop_
_entity_poly.entity_id
_entity_poly.type
_entity_poly.pdbx_seq_one_letter_code
_entity_poly.pdbx_strand_id
1 'polypeptide(L)'
;MKTSDFYYDLPKELIAQTPLEPRDSSRLLVLDREKQTLEHKHFYDIIDYLNEGDLLVANDSRVLPARIYGIKDETGAKVEFLLLKQVANNRWETLCKPGKKARVGTKFSFGNGILRATVVEVKDDGNRIVDFDCEENFFTTLDKIGQMPLPPY
;
A
#
# COMPACT_ATOMS: atom_id res chain seq x y z
N MET A 1 5.45 29.46 -7.09
CA MET A 1 5.87 28.19 -7.68
C MET A 1 4.62 27.39 -8.01
N LYS A 2 4.45 26.95 -9.26
CA LYS A 2 3.29 26.13 -9.69
C LYS A 2 3.75 24.68 -9.83
N THR A 3 2.84 23.73 -9.72
CA THR A 3 3.15 22.30 -9.92
C THR A 3 3.77 22.04 -11.30
N SER A 4 3.31 22.79 -12.33
CA SER A 4 3.86 22.73 -13.69
C SER A 4 5.35 23.10 -13.79
N ASP A 5 5.89 23.84 -12.83
CA ASP A 5 7.30 24.24 -12.84
C ASP A 5 8.26 23.06 -12.56
N PHE A 6 7.68 21.95 -12.08
CA PHE A 6 8.39 20.70 -11.78
C PHE A 6 8.11 19.59 -12.82
N TYR A 7 7.39 19.92 -13.89
CA TYR A 7 7.10 18.94 -14.93
C TYR A 7 8.35 18.62 -15.74
N TYR A 8 8.59 17.35 -15.96
CA TYR A 8 9.57 16.83 -16.90
C TYR A 8 9.05 15.53 -17.53
N ASP A 9 9.57 15.17 -18.68
CA ASP A 9 9.22 13.90 -19.32
C ASP A 9 10.02 12.77 -18.64
N LEU A 10 9.31 11.92 -17.89
CA LEU A 10 9.89 10.76 -17.22
C LEU A 10 9.68 9.50 -18.08
N PRO A 11 10.72 8.95 -18.68
CA PRO A 11 10.63 7.67 -19.39
C PRO A 11 10.17 6.54 -18.46
N LYS A 12 9.19 5.74 -18.89
CA LYS A 12 8.59 4.69 -18.05
C LYS A 12 9.60 3.62 -17.63
N GLU A 13 10.60 3.35 -18.47
CA GLU A 13 11.68 2.40 -18.19
C GLU A 13 12.61 2.83 -17.04
N LEU A 14 12.60 4.11 -16.67
CA LEU A 14 13.36 4.62 -15.52
C LEU A 14 12.64 4.43 -14.19
N ILE A 15 11.38 3.98 -14.21
CA ILE A 15 10.62 3.69 -13.01
C ILE A 15 10.91 2.24 -12.61
N ALA A 16 11.61 2.05 -11.47
CA ALA A 16 11.93 0.72 -10.95
C ALA A 16 10.66 -0.07 -10.64
N GLN A 17 10.60 -1.34 -11.07
CA GLN A 17 9.47 -2.24 -10.84
C GLN A 17 9.73 -3.24 -9.71
N THR A 18 11.00 -3.41 -9.32
CA THR A 18 11.42 -4.29 -8.23
C THR A 18 12.46 -3.61 -7.36
N PRO A 19 12.49 -3.88 -6.04
CA PRO A 19 13.57 -3.41 -5.18
C PRO A 19 14.89 -4.10 -5.53
N LEU A 20 16.01 -3.46 -5.17
CA LEU A 20 17.34 -4.08 -5.25
C LEU A 20 17.59 -4.95 -4.02
N GLU A 21 18.41 -5.99 -4.23
CA GLU A 21 18.96 -6.83 -3.16
C GLU A 21 20.50 -6.85 -3.26
N PRO A 22 21.20 -6.40 -2.21
CA PRO A 22 20.69 -5.80 -0.97
C PRO A 22 20.09 -4.42 -1.21
N ARG A 23 19.15 -3.99 -0.34
CA ARG A 23 18.39 -2.74 -0.53
C ARG A 23 19.24 -1.48 -0.48
N ASP A 24 20.31 -1.49 0.28
CA ASP A 24 21.28 -0.39 0.43
C ASP A 24 22.19 -0.20 -0.79
N SER A 25 22.16 -1.12 -1.76
CA SER A 25 22.81 -0.94 -3.08
C SER A 25 22.04 0.00 -4.01
N SER A 26 20.91 0.55 -3.57
CA SER A 26 20.17 1.55 -4.35
C SER A 26 21.00 2.80 -4.60
N ARG A 27 20.74 3.48 -5.72
CA ARG A 27 21.46 4.71 -6.10
C ARG A 27 21.12 5.84 -5.15
N LEU A 28 22.14 6.60 -4.76
CA LEU A 28 22.06 7.82 -3.96
C LEU A 28 22.51 9.00 -4.82
N LEU A 29 21.71 10.05 -4.89
CA LEU A 29 22.07 11.33 -5.47
C LEU A 29 22.46 12.29 -4.33
N VAL A 30 23.70 12.74 -4.33
CA VAL A 30 24.20 13.71 -3.35
C VAL A 30 24.27 15.08 -4.01
N LEU A 31 23.58 16.06 -3.44
CA LEU A 31 23.55 17.44 -3.89
C LEU A 31 24.15 18.34 -2.81
N ASP A 32 25.36 18.87 -3.06
CA ASP A 32 25.98 19.91 -2.23
C ASP A 32 25.56 21.28 -2.76
N ARG A 33 24.70 21.96 -2.01
CA ARG A 33 24.15 23.26 -2.41
C ARG A 33 25.15 24.41 -2.28
N GLU A 34 26.12 24.29 -1.41
CA GLU A 34 27.15 25.32 -1.21
C GLU A 34 28.17 25.25 -2.32
N LYS A 35 28.67 24.05 -2.61
CA LYS A 35 29.65 23.80 -3.68
C LYS A 35 28.99 23.69 -5.06
N GLN A 36 27.67 23.63 -5.12
CA GLN A 36 26.89 23.40 -6.35
C GLN A 36 27.35 22.15 -7.13
N THR A 37 27.72 21.10 -6.41
CA THR A 37 28.11 19.81 -6.99
C THR A 37 27.03 18.78 -6.87
N LEU A 38 27.05 17.85 -7.80
CA LEU A 38 26.15 16.73 -7.86
C LEU A 38 26.97 15.46 -8.06
N GLU A 39 26.79 14.48 -7.15
CA GLU A 39 27.50 13.22 -7.18
C GLU A 39 26.52 12.04 -7.21
N HIS A 40 26.90 10.96 -7.90
CA HIS A 40 26.17 9.71 -7.92
C HIS A 40 26.90 8.68 -7.06
N LYS A 41 26.21 8.17 -6.05
CA LYS A 41 26.71 7.22 -5.05
C LYS A 41 25.72 6.04 -4.91
N HIS A 42 25.97 5.16 -3.94
CA HIS A 42 25.03 4.16 -3.47
C HIS A 42 24.56 4.50 -2.06
N PHE A 43 23.42 3.95 -1.65
CA PHE A 43 22.85 4.32 -0.35
C PHE A 43 23.74 3.94 0.83
N TYR A 44 24.52 2.86 0.73
CA TYR A 44 25.51 2.50 1.76
C TYR A 44 26.61 3.54 1.97
N ASP A 45 26.87 4.42 0.98
CA ASP A 45 27.84 5.52 1.11
C ASP A 45 27.32 6.68 1.99
N ILE A 46 26.04 6.64 2.42
CA ILE A 46 25.44 7.69 3.25
C ILE A 46 26.23 7.90 4.56
N ILE A 47 26.89 6.87 5.03
CA ILE A 47 27.73 6.91 6.25
C ILE A 47 28.79 7.99 6.17
N ASP A 48 29.34 8.24 4.97
CA ASP A 48 30.41 9.24 4.75
C ASP A 48 29.91 10.69 4.90
N TYR A 49 28.58 10.87 4.95
CA TYR A 49 27.91 12.18 5.06
C TYR A 49 27.34 12.45 6.45
N LEU A 50 27.46 11.52 7.37
CA LEU A 50 26.95 11.63 8.75
C LEU A 50 28.10 11.92 9.72
N ASN A 51 27.86 12.85 10.64
CA ASN A 51 28.82 13.23 11.66
C ASN A 51 28.27 12.97 13.07
N GLU A 52 29.15 12.93 14.06
CA GLU A 52 28.74 12.87 15.46
C GLU A 52 27.85 14.08 15.80
N GLY A 53 26.68 13.82 16.37
CA GLY A 53 25.67 14.82 16.71
C GLY A 53 24.55 14.99 15.66
N ASP A 54 24.68 14.40 14.47
CA ASP A 54 23.57 14.38 13.50
C ASP A 54 22.41 13.53 14.01
N LEU A 55 21.18 13.99 13.74
CA LEU A 55 19.96 13.27 14.05
C LEU A 55 19.37 12.66 12.78
N LEU A 56 19.41 11.34 12.67
CA LEU A 56 18.75 10.61 11.58
C LEU A 56 17.31 10.27 11.96
N VAL A 57 16.34 10.86 11.26
CA VAL A 57 14.92 10.59 11.44
C VAL A 57 14.44 9.66 10.34
N ALA A 58 13.95 8.49 10.73
CA ALA A 58 13.40 7.50 9.81
C ALA A 58 11.96 7.14 10.16
N ASN A 59 11.18 6.72 9.16
CA ASN A 59 9.85 6.18 9.36
C ASN A 59 9.97 4.66 9.57
N ASP A 60 9.46 4.16 10.69
CA ASP A 60 9.40 2.72 11.02
C ASP A 60 7.97 2.15 10.93
N SER A 61 7.04 2.93 10.37
CA SER A 61 5.67 2.47 10.17
C SER A 61 5.63 1.29 9.21
N ARG A 62 4.92 0.22 9.63
CA ARG A 62 4.64 -0.92 8.76
C ARG A 62 3.40 -0.65 7.93
N VAL A 63 3.53 -0.70 6.59
CA VAL A 63 2.39 -0.64 5.68
C VAL A 63 1.63 -1.96 5.75
N LEU A 64 0.33 -1.90 6.01
CA LEU A 64 -0.52 -3.08 5.99
C LEU A 64 -0.69 -3.60 4.56
N PRO A 65 -0.73 -4.93 4.33
CA PRO A 65 -1.09 -5.53 3.05
C PRO A 65 -2.61 -5.38 2.81
N ALA A 66 -3.04 -4.12 2.64
CA ALA A 66 -4.43 -3.68 2.69
C ALA A 66 -5.25 -4.04 1.43
N ARG A 67 -4.62 -4.56 0.37
CA ARG A 67 -5.30 -4.99 -0.85
C ARG A 67 -5.52 -6.49 -0.83
N ILE A 68 -6.78 -6.90 -0.87
CA ILE A 68 -7.17 -8.32 -0.85
C ILE A 68 -8.04 -8.68 -2.05
N TYR A 69 -7.81 -9.86 -2.60
CA TYR A 69 -8.57 -10.40 -3.73
C TYR A 69 -9.38 -11.60 -3.28
N GLY A 70 -10.64 -11.62 -3.68
CA GLY A 70 -11.57 -12.66 -3.30
C GLY A 70 -12.66 -12.88 -4.34
N ILE A 71 -13.66 -13.62 -3.93
CA ILE A 71 -14.83 -13.95 -4.74
C ILE A 71 -16.12 -13.62 -3.98
N LYS A 72 -17.15 -13.26 -4.73
CA LYS A 72 -18.51 -13.18 -4.23
C LYS A 72 -19.05 -14.59 -4.05
N ASP A 73 -19.52 -14.96 -2.86
CA ASP A 73 -19.90 -16.33 -2.51
C ASP A 73 -21.01 -16.88 -3.41
N GLU A 74 -22.02 -16.08 -3.73
CA GLU A 74 -23.16 -16.51 -4.55
C GLU A 74 -22.81 -16.80 -6.02
N THR A 75 -21.82 -16.08 -6.59
CA THR A 75 -21.62 -16.06 -8.04
C THR A 75 -20.20 -16.42 -8.47
N GLY A 76 -19.25 -16.57 -7.54
CA GLY A 76 -17.84 -16.77 -7.85
C GLY A 76 -17.17 -15.56 -8.51
N ALA A 77 -17.86 -14.43 -8.61
CA ALA A 77 -17.35 -13.26 -9.29
C ALA A 77 -16.17 -12.64 -8.53
N LYS A 78 -15.03 -12.46 -9.21
CA LYS A 78 -13.82 -11.85 -8.65
C LYS A 78 -14.07 -10.43 -8.16
N VAL A 79 -13.47 -10.10 -7.03
CA VAL A 79 -13.50 -8.77 -6.40
C VAL A 79 -12.16 -8.41 -5.82
N GLU A 80 -11.90 -7.11 -5.74
CA GLU A 80 -10.77 -6.52 -5.05
C GLU A 80 -11.32 -5.62 -3.94
N PHE A 81 -10.82 -5.77 -2.72
CA PHE A 81 -11.06 -4.84 -1.61
C PHE A 81 -9.75 -4.17 -1.23
N LEU A 82 -9.83 -2.87 -1.01
CA LEU A 82 -8.75 -2.08 -0.42
C LEU A 82 -9.24 -1.56 0.93
N LEU A 83 -8.61 -2.00 1.99
CA LEU A 83 -8.88 -1.52 3.36
C LEU A 83 -8.39 -0.09 3.50
N LEU A 84 -9.25 0.81 3.98
CA LEU A 84 -8.94 2.23 4.15
C LEU A 84 -8.76 2.59 5.62
N LYS A 85 -9.76 2.28 6.44
CA LYS A 85 -9.82 2.67 7.84
C LYS A 85 -10.54 1.61 8.66
N GLN A 86 -9.97 1.25 9.79
CA GLN A 86 -10.66 0.44 10.80
C GLN A 86 -11.66 1.32 11.55
N VAL A 87 -12.93 0.92 11.57
CA VAL A 87 -14.01 1.66 12.24
C VAL A 87 -14.47 0.99 13.54
N ALA A 88 -14.27 -0.33 13.63
CA ALA A 88 -14.46 -1.11 14.86
C ALA A 88 -13.63 -2.40 14.78
N ASN A 89 -13.70 -3.25 15.81
CA ASN A 89 -13.03 -4.55 15.78
C ASN A 89 -13.53 -5.38 14.58
N ASN A 90 -12.59 -5.78 13.71
CA ASN A 90 -12.84 -6.50 12.45
C ASN A 90 -13.83 -5.80 11.47
N ARG A 91 -14.19 -4.54 11.71
CA ARG A 91 -15.01 -3.73 10.83
C ARG A 91 -14.19 -2.64 10.17
N TRP A 92 -14.24 -2.57 8.84
CA TRP A 92 -13.42 -1.68 8.05
C TRP A 92 -14.22 -0.91 7.02
N GLU A 93 -13.82 0.33 6.80
CA GLU A 93 -14.16 1.07 5.60
C GLU A 93 -13.26 0.61 4.47
N THR A 94 -13.85 0.27 3.30
CA THR A 94 -13.14 -0.32 2.18
C THR A 94 -13.57 0.29 0.85
N LEU A 95 -12.64 0.36 -0.11
CA LEU A 95 -12.97 0.43 -1.53
C LEU A 95 -13.20 -0.98 -2.06
N CYS A 96 -14.22 -1.16 -2.91
CA CYS A 96 -14.50 -2.43 -3.55
C CYS A 96 -14.55 -2.28 -5.08
N LYS A 97 -13.84 -3.13 -5.80
CA LYS A 97 -13.89 -3.21 -7.26
C LYS A 97 -14.31 -4.61 -7.73
N PRO A 98 -15.33 -4.71 -8.59
CA PRO A 98 -16.25 -3.65 -9.02
C PRO A 98 -17.29 -3.35 -7.93
N GLY A 99 -17.52 -2.06 -7.64
CA GLY A 99 -18.40 -1.60 -6.56
C GLY A 99 -19.87 -2.08 -6.71
N LYS A 100 -20.36 -2.25 -7.93
CA LYS A 100 -21.73 -2.75 -8.22
C LYS A 100 -21.99 -4.14 -7.63
N LYS A 101 -20.97 -4.94 -7.35
CA LYS A 101 -21.10 -6.29 -6.79
C LYS A 101 -21.21 -6.30 -5.27
N ALA A 102 -20.83 -5.20 -4.57
CA ALA A 102 -20.80 -5.09 -3.13
C ALA A 102 -21.98 -4.27 -2.61
N ARG A 103 -23.16 -4.90 -2.53
CA ARG A 103 -24.38 -4.33 -1.90
C ARG A 103 -24.46 -4.78 -0.46
N VAL A 104 -25.23 -4.10 0.36
CA VAL A 104 -25.50 -4.50 1.77
C VAL A 104 -25.99 -5.96 1.81
N GLY A 105 -25.44 -6.74 2.74
CA GLY A 105 -25.70 -8.16 2.92
C GLY A 105 -24.92 -9.08 1.98
N THR A 106 -24.19 -8.56 0.99
CA THR A 106 -23.36 -9.40 0.12
C THR A 106 -22.19 -10.00 0.89
N LYS A 107 -21.94 -11.29 0.67
CA LYS A 107 -20.85 -12.06 1.29
C LYS A 107 -19.75 -12.37 0.29
N PHE A 108 -18.52 -12.38 0.80
CA PHE A 108 -17.30 -12.61 0.04
C PHE A 108 -16.36 -13.52 0.80
N SER A 109 -15.56 -14.30 0.07
CA SER A 109 -14.50 -15.14 0.61
C SER A 109 -13.15 -14.76 -0.01
N PHE A 110 -12.11 -14.74 0.81
CA PHE A 110 -10.73 -14.43 0.46
C PHE A 110 -9.79 -15.54 0.95
N GLY A 111 -8.68 -15.77 0.25
CA GLY A 111 -7.66 -16.75 0.65
C GLY A 111 -8.22 -18.16 0.83
N ASN A 112 -9.04 -18.63 -0.12
CA ASN A 112 -9.73 -19.93 -0.02
C ASN A 112 -10.64 -20.08 1.22
N GLY A 113 -11.22 -18.96 1.68
CA GLY A 113 -12.21 -18.94 2.76
C GLY A 113 -11.66 -18.71 4.16
N ILE A 114 -10.34 -18.50 4.31
CA ILE A 114 -9.73 -18.17 5.63
C ILE A 114 -10.13 -16.78 6.14
N LEU A 115 -10.57 -15.88 5.26
CA LEU A 115 -11.17 -14.60 5.59
C LEU A 115 -12.50 -14.48 4.86
N ARG A 116 -13.55 -14.18 5.60
CA ARG A 116 -14.90 -13.91 5.07
C ARG A 116 -15.26 -12.45 5.32
N ALA A 117 -16.13 -11.91 4.48
CA ALA A 117 -16.58 -10.53 4.62
C ALA A 117 -18.07 -10.40 4.32
N THR A 118 -18.74 -9.51 5.05
CA THR A 118 -20.13 -9.13 4.80
C THR A 118 -20.22 -7.61 4.71
N VAL A 119 -20.79 -7.08 3.63
CA VAL A 119 -21.05 -5.65 3.50
C VAL A 119 -22.21 -5.27 4.42
N VAL A 120 -21.98 -4.34 5.34
CA VAL A 120 -22.98 -3.86 6.28
C VAL A 120 -23.56 -2.50 5.90
N GLU A 121 -22.80 -1.68 5.13
CA GLU A 121 -23.24 -0.37 4.70
C GLU A 121 -22.57 0.01 3.37
N VAL A 122 -23.27 0.81 2.56
CA VAL A 122 -22.73 1.49 1.38
C VAL A 122 -22.80 2.98 1.63
N LYS A 123 -21.67 3.66 1.68
CA LYS A 123 -21.56 5.09 1.93
C LYS A 123 -21.83 5.90 0.66
N ASP A 124 -22.15 7.18 0.83
CA ASP A 124 -22.45 8.13 -0.28
C ASP A 124 -21.24 8.32 -1.22
N ASP A 125 -20.03 8.27 -0.69
CA ASP A 125 -18.78 8.34 -1.46
C ASP A 125 -18.44 7.06 -2.24
N GLY A 126 -19.28 6.03 -2.11
CA GLY A 126 -19.12 4.75 -2.76
C GLY A 126 -18.25 3.76 -1.98
N ASN A 127 -17.69 4.12 -0.82
CA ASN A 127 -17.01 3.19 0.08
C ASN A 127 -18.00 2.22 0.72
N ARG A 128 -17.49 1.11 1.23
CA ARG A 128 -18.28 0.08 1.94
C ARG A 128 -17.78 -0.05 3.36
N ILE A 129 -18.71 -0.19 4.28
CA ILE A 129 -18.40 -0.71 5.61
C ILE A 129 -18.61 -2.22 5.56
N VAL A 130 -17.57 -2.93 5.98
CA VAL A 130 -17.50 -4.38 5.84
C VAL A 130 -17.10 -4.99 7.17
N ASP A 131 -17.86 -5.98 7.61
CA ASP A 131 -17.50 -6.86 8.72
C ASP A 131 -16.69 -8.04 8.19
N PHE A 132 -15.51 -8.23 8.76
CA PHE A 132 -14.65 -9.37 8.46
C PHE A 132 -14.74 -10.42 9.55
N ASP A 133 -14.75 -11.69 9.13
CA ASP A 133 -14.77 -12.86 9.99
C ASP A 133 -13.63 -13.81 9.60
N CYS A 134 -12.82 -14.22 10.56
CA CYS A 134 -11.70 -15.13 10.42
C CYS A 134 -11.47 -15.90 11.74
N GLU A 135 -10.96 -17.11 11.64
CA GLU A 135 -10.67 -17.95 12.81
C GLU A 135 -9.45 -17.45 13.60
N GLU A 136 -8.46 -16.92 12.89
CA GLU A 136 -7.25 -16.34 13.47
C GLU A 136 -7.39 -14.83 13.69
N ASN A 137 -6.34 -14.22 14.26
CA ASN A 137 -6.26 -12.76 14.33
C ASN A 137 -6.32 -12.14 12.92
N PHE A 138 -7.12 -11.08 12.78
CA PHE A 138 -7.37 -10.42 11.49
C PHE A 138 -6.08 -9.98 10.79
N PHE A 139 -5.14 -9.37 11.52
CA PHE A 139 -3.88 -8.89 10.94
C PHE A 139 -2.98 -10.05 10.50
N THR A 140 -2.94 -11.13 11.27
CA THR A 140 -2.21 -12.36 10.89
C THR A 140 -2.79 -12.97 9.62
N THR A 141 -4.12 -13.00 9.51
CA THR A 141 -4.80 -13.47 8.30
C THR A 141 -4.51 -12.56 7.10
N LEU A 142 -4.54 -11.25 7.33
CA LEU A 142 -4.23 -10.26 6.31
C LEU A 142 -2.79 -10.37 5.78
N ASP A 143 -1.81 -10.63 6.66
CA ASP A 143 -0.42 -10.88 6.26
C ASP A 143 -0.27 -12.11 5.33
N LYS A 144 -1.17 -13.10 5.43
CA LYS A 144 -1.15 -14.31 4.57
C LYS A 144 -1.73 -14.08 3.18
N ILE A 145 -2.74 -13.22 3.04
CA ILE A 145 -3.52 -13.09 1.80
C ILE A 145 -3.49 -11.71 1.16
N GLY A 146 -3.11 -10.70 1.94
CA GLY A 146 -3.09 -9.33 1.48
C GLY A 146 -1.86 -8.99 0.64
N GLN A 147 -2.01 -7.98 -0.18
CA GLN A 147 -0.93 -7.40 -0.97
C GLN A 147 -0.73 -5.95 -0.55
N MET A 148 0.53 -5.50 -0.61
CA MET A 148 0.85 -4.11 -0.34
C MET A 148 0.22 -3.22 -1.43
N PRO A 149 -0.56 -2.20 -1.05
CA PRO A 149 -1.17 -1.29 -2.01
C PRO A 149 -0.10 -0.37 -2.59
N LEU A 150 0.50 -0.78 -3.71
CA LEU A 150 1.45 0.05 -4.44
C LEU A 150 0.70 1.12 -5.23
N PRO A 151 1.29 2.33 -5.39
CA PRO A 151 0.76 3.35 -6.30
C PRO A 151 0.65 2.83 -7.74
N PRO A 152 -0.30 3.35 -8.54
CA PRO A 152 -0.59 2.81 -9.88
C PRO A 152 0.42 3.19 -10.97
N TYR A 153 1.57 3.75 -10.62
CA TYR A 153 2.63 4.11 -11.59
C TYR A 153 3.75 3.12 -11.68
#